data_384742c887bd6566d1294336e7c2c57a
#
_entry.id   384742c887bd6566d1294336e7c2c57a
#
_cell.length_a   1.000
_cell.length_b   1.000
_cell.length_c   1.000
_cell.angle_alpha   90.00
_cell.angle_beta   90.00
_cell.angle_gamma   90.00
#
_symmetry.space_group_name_H-M   'P 1'
#
loop_
_entity.id
_entity.type
_entity.pdbx_description
1 polymer ?
#
loop_
_entity_poly.entity_id
_entity_poly.type
_entity_poly.pdbx_seq_one_letter_code
_entity_poly.pdbx_strand_id
1 'polypeptide(L)'
;MKENQKLKITGTMLEKSQLEKHLEKIASSHNTTSKSQKDTYPVPQLIENFKTIEEVYSILNEHLKLGINIHPAGEWLLDNFYIIEETVKQIQKELPLNKYMNFVGISNGEYKGFARIYVLASEIVAYTDNKIERENLEDYLISYQRKKTLSMDEIWNIGIFLQIAIIENITDICAQIYSSQIQKYRVENIAERLVENKDKSQTKFKNTKIEKEFFQDMRYPFIEYMSYILKRYGKKANAYLNVLEEVVEKLGTTVSDVIKKEHFDIAVKKVIVGNSITSIKAINRINFVNIFEEINGVEEILKKDPANVYEKMDYKTKEYYRGKIKEISKKTKISEIYIARKMLELAQENLQETTKKTHIGYYLIDNGINELYEKLEYTNKKEKTPQAKTKIYITTIGILTIILSAILSYILNLKIKNTGLAVISFILFLIPSSEVIIQIIQTILSKTVK
;
A
#
# COMPACT_ATOMS: atom_id res chain seq x y z
N MET A 1 18.27 -12.95 12.47
CA MET A 1 17.08 -12.45 11.73
C MET A 1 17.57 -12.19 10.32
N LYS A 2 16.90 -12.73 9.28
CA LYS A 2 17.19 -12.31 7.90
C LYS A 2 16.79 -10.84 7.78
N GLU A 3 17.66 -10.00 7.22
CA GLU A 3 17.31 -8.63 6.88
C GLU A 3 16.11 -8.61 5.95
N ASN A 4 15.15 -7.70 6.17
CA ASN A 4 14.06 -7.49 5.25
C ASN A 4 14.62 -7.08 3.89
N GLN A 5 14.18 -7.74 2.82
CA GLN A 5 14.53 -7.34 1.47
C GLN A 5 13.89 -5.99 1.16
N LYS A 6 14.71 -5.04 0.70
CA LYS A 6 14.25 -3.71 0.27
C LYS A 6 13.88 -3.76 -1.22
N LEU A 7 12.71 -3.25 -1.54
CA LEU A 7 12.36 -2.98 -2.94
C LEU A 7 12.99 -1.64 -3.34
N LYS A 8 13.78 -1.63 -4.40
CA LYS A 8 14.36 -0.39 -4.93
C LYS A 8 14.18 -0.38 -6.44
N ILE A 9 13.28 0.48 -6.91
CA ILE A 9 13.04 0.72 -8.33
C ILE A 9 13.39 2.18 -8.60
N THR A 10 14.34 2.39 -9.48
CA THR A 10 14.76 3.72 -9.92
C THR A 10 14.54 3.84 -11.42
N GLY A 11 13.93 4.94 -11.84
CA GLY A 11 13.64 5.21 -13.24
C GLY A 11 13.75 6.69 -13.56
N THR A 12 13.76 7.01 -14.83
CA THR A 12 13.55 8.36 -15.33
C THR A 12 12.10 8.45 -15.83
N MET A 13 11.49 9.62 -15.67
CA MET A 13 10.11 9.86 -16.11
C MET A 13 9.90 9.37 -17.55
N LEU A 14 8.84 8.60 -17.75
CA LEU A 14 8.38 8.12 -19.05
C LEU A 14 7.11 8.88 -19.46
N GLU A 15 6.93 9.05 -20.77
CA GLU A 15 5.64 9.46 -21.30
C GLU A 15 4.58 8.37 -21.04
N LYS A 16 3.31 8.77 -20.92
CA LYS A 16 2.19 7.88 -20.60
C LYS A 16 2.20 6.60 -21.47
N SER A 17 2.30 6.74 -22.78
CA SER A 17 2.29 5.61 -23.71
C SER A 17 3.49 4.68 -23.56
N GLN A 18 4.65 5.22 -23.16
CA GLN A 18 5.85 4.44 -22.87
C GLN A 18 5.71 3.66 -21.58
N LEU A 19 5.15 4.30 -20.52
CA LEU A 19 4.90 3.65 -19.26
C LEU A 19 3.86 2.53 -19.41
N GLU A 20 2.77 2.74 -20.14
CA GLU A 20 1.78 1.70 -20.42
C GLU A 20 2.44 0.45 -21.04
N LYS A 21 3.29 0.63 -22.08
CA LYS A 21 4.03 -0.49 -22.71
C LYS A 21 5.01 -1.15 -21.72
N HIS A 22 5.68 -0.36 -20.90
CA HIS A 22 6.57 -0.85 -19.87
C HIS A 22 5.82 -1.75 -18.88
N LEU A 23 4.65 -1.31 -18.40
CA LEU A 23 3.81 -2.07 -17.47
C LEU A 23 3.28 -3.38 -18.11
N GLU A 24 2.91 -3.38 -19.39
CA GLU A 24 2.56 -4.62 -20.10
C GLU A 24 3.73 -5.61 -20.17
N LYS A 25 4.96 -5.10 -20.41
CA LYS A 25 6.18 -5.92 -20.44
C LYS A 25 6.46 -6.53 -19.05
N ILE A 26 6.39 -5.74 -18.00
CA ILE A 26 6.57 -6.20 -16.63
C ILE A 26 5.52 -7.24 -16.26
N ALA A 27 4.25 -6.99 -16.56
CA ALA A 27 3.18 -7.94 -16.34
C ALA A 27 3.46 -9.29 -16.98
N SER A 28 4.00 -9.28 -18.20
CA SER A 28 4.36 -10.51 -18.94
C SER A 28 5.53 -11.27 -18.29
N SER A 29 6.46 -10.58 -17.65
CA SER A 29 7.63 -11.18 -16.99
C SER A 29 7.34 -11.75 -15.60
N HIS A 30 6.27 -11.29 -14.93
CA HIS A 30 5.93 -11.72 -13.59
C HIS A 30 5.30 -13.11 -13.58
N ASN A 31 5.98 -14.11 -13.00
CA ASN A 31 5.33 -15.34 -12.55
C ASN A 31 4.82 -15.15 -11.13
N THR A 32 3.63 -15.67 -10.84
CA THR A 32 2.92 -15.37 -9.59
C THR A 32 2.76 -16.58 -8.68
N THR A 33 2.70 -16.33 -7.38
CA THR A 33 2.32 -17.28 -6.34
C THR A 33 1.07 -16.78 -5.62
N SER A 34 0.39 -17.67 -4.90
CA SER A 34 -0.84 -17.31 -4.17
C SER A 34 -0.62 -16.35 -2.99
N LYS A 35 0.62 -16.16 -2.54
CA LYS A 35 0.95 -15.36 -1.35
C LYS A 35 2.30 -14.67 -1.51
N SER A 36 2.43 -13.48 -0.93
CA SER A 36 3.71 -12.79 -0.74
C SER A 36 4.46 -13.34 0.48
N GLN A 37 5.76 -13.03 0.59
CA GLN A 37 6.62 -13.53 1.67
C GLN A 37 6.73 -12.52 2.82
N LYS A 38 6.95 -13.04 4.02
CA LYS A 38 7.11 -12.21 5.23
C LYS A 38 8.35 -11.30 5.14
N ASP A 39 9.44 -11.80 4.57
CA ASP A 39 10.72 -11.10 4.49
C ASP A 39 10.68 -9.87 3.54
N THR A 40 9.60 -9.73 2.76
CA THR A 40 9.36 -8.61 1.84
C THR A 40 8.29 -7.63 2.35
N TYR A 41 7.88 -7.75 3.60
CA TYR A 41 6.87 -6.89 4.22
C TYR A 41 7.39 -5.46 4.37
N PRO A 42 6.75 -4.44 3.76
CA PRO A 42 7.33 -3.10 3.65
C PRO A 42 7.21 -2.23 4.91
N VAL A 43 6.28 -2.51 5.81
CA VAL A 43 5.97 -1.60 6.92
C VAL A 43 7.14 -1.37 7.88
N PRO A 44 7.97 -2.37 8.25
CA PRO A 44 9.15 -2.11 9.07
C PRO A 44 10.13 -1.12 8.40
N GLN A 45 10.34 -1.25 7.08
CA GLN A 45 11.18 -0.32 6.32
C GLN A 45 10.54 1.06 6.23
N LEU A 46 9.22 1.15 6.05
CA LEU A 46 8.49 2.42 6.06
C LEU A 46 8.67 3.18 7.38
N ILE A 47 8.69 2.48 8.52
CA ILE A 47 8.94 3.09 9.83
C ILE A 47 10.36 3.66 9.92
N GLU A 48 11.37 2.92 9.44
CA GLU A 48 12.75 3.40 9.40
C GLU A 48 12.90 4.59 8.43
N ASN A 49 12.25 4.52 7.28
CA ASN A 49 12.19 5.63 6.33
C ASN A 49 11.58 6.89 6.96
N PHE A 50 10.49 6.73 7.70
CA PHE A 50 9.84 7.85 8.37
C PHE A 50 10.75 8.48 9.44
N LYS A 51 11.49 7.71 10.22
CA LYS A 51 12.48 8.25 11.16
C LYS A 51 13.54 9.10 10.46
N THR A 52 14.04 8.65 9.31
CA THR A 52 14.98 9.45 8.52
C THR A 52 14.36 10.77 8.06
N ILE A 53 13.09 10.76 7.63
CA ILE A 53 12.37 11.98 7.25
C ILE A 53 12.20 12.92 8.47
N GLU A 54 11.89 12.38 9.64
CA GLU A 54 11.75 13.12 10.90
C GLU A 54 13.05 13.78 11.36
N GLU A 55 14.18 13.07 11.24
CA GLU A 55 15.51 13.61 11.51
C GLU A 55 15.83 14.80 10.58
N VAL A 56 15.58 14.64 9.28
CA VAL A 56 15.79 15.72 8.30
C VAL A 56 14.88 16.91 8.57
N TYR A 57 13.60 16.67 8.89
CA TYR A 57 12.67 17.70 9.30
C TYR A 57 13.19 18.50 10.51
N SER A 58 13.71 17.82 11.52
CA SER A 58 14.26 18.46 12.72
C SER A 58 15.47 19.35 12.42
N ILE A 59 16.38 18.86 11.55
CA ILE A 59 17.57 19.61 11.14
C ILE A 59 17.20 20.83 10.29
N LEU A 60 16.26 20.70 9.38
CA LEU A 60 15.79 21.83 8.58
C LEU A 60 15.17 22.93 9.45
N ASN A 61 14.39 22.56 10.46
CA ASN A 61 13.84 23.51 11.44
C ASN A 61 14.93 24.22 12.26
N GLU A 62 15.98 23.50 12.67
CA GLU A 62 17.11 24.07 13.39
C GLU A 62 17.89 25.06 12.51
N HIS A 63 18.20 24.68 11.28
CA HIS A 63 18.89 25.53 10.32
C HIS A 63 18.08 26.79 9.99
N LEU A 64 16.76 26.68 9.86
CA LEU A 64 15.88 27.83 9.65
C LEU A 64 15.98 28.82 10.82
N LYS A 65 16.01 28.34 12.08
CA LYS A 65 16.19 29.18 13.27
C LYS A 65 17.55 29.86 13.32
N LEU A 66 18.59 29.22 12.78
CA LEU A 66 19.96 29.78 12.67
C LEU A 66 20.12 30.74 11.49
N GLY A 67 19.06 30.97 10.68
CA GLY A 67 19.13 31.82 9.50
C GLY A 67 19.90 31.23 8.33
N ILE A 68 20.15 29.92 8.34
CA ILE A 68 20.83 29.19 7.26
C ILE A 68 19.81 28.90 6.17
N ASN A 69 20.15 29.21 4.92
CA ASN A 69 19.30 28.92 3.78
C ASN A 69 19.02 27.41 3.67
N ILE A 70 17.75 27.05 3.73
CA ILE A 70 17.33 25.66 3.56
C ILE A 70 17.18 25.30 2.07
N HIS A 71 17.26 24.01 1.79
CA HIS A 71 17.04 23.49 0.45
C HIS A 71 15.58 23.70 0.04
N PRO A 72 15.26 24.22 -1.17
CA PRO A 72 13.88 24.52 -1.58
C PRO A 72 12.90 23.35 -1.55
N ALA A 73 13.36 22.10 -1.74
CA ALA A 73 12.54 20.92 -1.53
C ALA A 73 12.26 20.66 -0.03
N GLY A 74 13.15 21.15 0.86
CA GLY A 74 12.94 21.07 2.31
C GLY A 74 11.83 21.97 2.81
N GLU A 75 11.56 23.11 2.15
CA GLU A 75 10.39 23.96 2.47
C GLU A 75 9.08 23.19 2.32
N TRP A 76 8.93 22.47 1.21
CA TRP A 76 7.76 21.58 0.99
C TRP A 76 7.62 20.52 2.07
N LEU A 77 8.74 19.93 2.50
CA LEU A 77 8.75 18.95 3.57
C LEU A 77 8.31 19.58 4.91
N LEU A 78 8.82 20.77 5.24
CA LEU A 78 8.46 21.47 6.47
C LEU A 78 6.96 21.80 6.52
N ASP A 79 6.43 22.33 5.44
CA ASP A 79 5.03 22.76 5.38
C ASP A 79 4.01 21.62 5.38
N ASN A 80 4.44 20.40 4.97
CA ASN A 80 3.54 19.27 4.75
C ASN A 80 3.93 18.01 5.54
N PHE A 81 4.84 18.10 6.50
CA PHE A 81 5.33 16.96 7.28
C PHE A 81 4.19 16.16 7.93
N TYR A 82 3.18 16.84 8.45
CA TYR A 82 2.03 16.21 9.10
C TYR A 82 1.27 15.24 8.17
N ILE A 83 1.27 15.48 6.84
CA ILE A 83 0.62 14.60 5.86
C ILE A 83 1.36 13.27 5.76
N ILE A 84 2.70 13.32 5.75
CA ILE A 84 3.54 12.13 5.70
C ILE A 84 3.35 11.31 7.00
N GLU A 85 3.38 11.98 8.14
CA GLU A 85 3.19 11.36 9.45
C GLU A 85 1.82 10.66 9.55
N GLU A 86 0.74 11.34 9.18
CA GLU A 86 -0.61 10.78 9.17
C GLU A 86 -0.72 9.58 8.22
N THR A 87 -0.14 9.69 7.02
CA THR A 87 -0.13 8.61 6.02
C THR A 87 0.61 7.38 6.55
N VAL A 88 1.77 7.55 7.19
CA VAL A 88 2.52 6.42 7.78
C VAL A 88 1.71 5.73 8.87
N LYS A 89 1.07 6.51 9.77
CA LYS A 89 0.20 5.96 10.82
C LYS A 89 -0.99 5.18 10.23
N GLN A 90 -1.59 5.70 9.17
CA GLN A 90 -2.68 5.04 8.48
C GLN A 90 -2.23 3.72 7.84
N ILE A 91 -1.11 3.72 7.11
CA ILE A 91 -0.56 2.50 6.48
C ILE A 91 -0.27 1.42 7.52
N GLN A 92 0.33 1.76 8.67
CA GLN A 92 0.59 0.82 9.75
C GLN A 92 -0.67 0.12 10.23
N LYS A 93 -1.79 0.86 10.31
CA LYS A 93 -3.08 0.33 10.74
C LYS A 93 -3.76 -0.53 9.66
N GLU A 94 -3.67 -0.10 8.40
CA GLU A 94 -4.41 -0.70 7.29
C GLU A 94 -3.70 -1.87 6.62
N LEU A 95 -2.37 -1.98 6.76
CA LEU A 95 -1.55 -3.04 6.18
C LEU A 95 -0.83 -3.88 7.24
N PRO A 96 -1.53 -4.63 8.10
CA PRO A 96 -0.87 -5.58 9.00
C PRO A 96 -0.24 -6.74 8.22
N LEU A 97 0.77 -7.39 8.81
CA LEU A 97 1.56 -8.46 8.17
C LEU A 97 0.69 -9.60 7.59
N ASN A 98 -0.33 -10.02 8.32
CA ASN A 98 -1.25 -11.08 7.87
C ASN A 98 -2.02 -10.68 6.60
N LYS A 99 -2.40 -9.40 6.47
CA LYS A 99 -3.03 -8.85 5.26
C LYS A 99 -2.04 -8.82 4.10
N TYR A 100 -0.81 -8.32 4.34
CA TYR A 100 0.25 -8.29 3.32
C TYR A 100 0.53 -9.68 2.74
N MET A 101 0.69 -10.68 3.59
CA MET A 101 0.99 -12.05 3.16
C MET A 101 -0.12 -12.70 2.32
N ASN A 102 -1.32 -12.14 2.29
CA ASN A 102 -2.43 -12.63 1.48
C ASN A 102 -2.48 -12.04 0.06
N PHE A 103 -1.64 -11.05 -0.26
CA PHE A 103 -1.52 -10.56 -1.63
C PHE A 103 -0.77 -11.56 -2.51
N VAL A 104 -1.09 -11.53 -3.80
CA VAL A 104 -0.40 -12.33 -4.81
C VAL A 104 1.08 -11.94 -4.85
N GLY A 105 1.95 -12.93 -4.68
CA GLY A 105 3.39 -12.74 -4.69
C GLY A 105 4.02 -13.00 -6.07
N ILE A 106 5.22 -12.47 -6.29
CA ILE A 106 6.06 -12.79 -7.45
C ILE A 106 6.93 -13.99 -7.11
N SER A 107 7.06 -14.96 -8.04
CA SER A 107 7.81 -16.20 -7.82
C SER A 107 9.18 -16.24 -8.49
N ASN A 108 9.48 -15.30 -9.38
CA ASN A 108 10.70 -15.28 -10.20
C ASN A 108 11.41 -13.92 -10.16
N GLY A 109 12.66 -13.91 -10.63
CA GLY A 109 13.46 -12.70 -10.80
C GLY A 109 13.84 -11.98 -9.51
N GLU A 110 14.22 -10.73 -9.66
CA GLU A 110 14.70 -9.85 -8.58
C GLU A 110 13.62 -9.58 -7.53
N TYR A 111 12.36 -9.50 -7.96
CA TYR A 111 11.22 -9.20 -7.08
C TYR A 111 10.56 -10.43 -6.47
N LYS A 112 11.27 -11.57 -6.47
CA LYS A 112 10.76 -12.81 -5.88
C LYS A 112 10.37 -12.61 -4.40
N GLY A 113 9.16 -12.98 -4.06
CA GLY A 113 8.60 -12.88 -2.70
C GLY A 113 7.80 -11.62 -2.44
N PHE A 114 8.04 -10.53 -3.17
CA PHE A 114 7.27 -9.30 -3.02
C PHE A 114 5.82 -9.46 -3.46
N ALA A 115 4.93 -8.71 -2.83
CA ALA A 115 3.57 -8.57 -3.33
C ALA A 115 3.60 -7.91 -4.71
N ARG A 116 2.96 -8.53 -5.69
CA ARG A 116 2.95 -8.06 -7.08
C ARG A 116 2.45 -6.61 -7.20
N ILE A 117 1.42 -6.29 -6.42
CA ILE A 117 0.83 -4.94 -6.42
C ILE A 117 1.79 -3.89 -5.85
N TYR A 118 2.67 -4.26 -4.91
CA TYR A 118 3.69 -3.35 -4.40
C TYR A 118 4.75 -3.05 -5.46
N VAL A 119 5.21 -4.06 -6.20
CA VAL A 119 6.14 -3.85 -7.31
C VAL A 119 5.50 -2.97 -8.39
N LEU A 120 4.25 -3.24 -8.76
CA LEU A 120 3.52 -2.41 -9.73
C LEU A 120 3.40 -0.95 -9.27
N ALA A 121 3.05 -0.71 -8.02
CA ALA A 121 2.96 0.63 -7.45
C ALA A 121 4.31 1.36 -7.49
N SER A 122 5.40 0.67 -7.13
CA SER A 122 6.76 1.22 -7.15
C SER A 122 7.23 1.55 -8.56
N GLU A 123 6.89 0.73 -9.57
CA GLU A 123 7.17 1.02 -10.98
C GLU A 123 6.42 2.28 -11.45
N ILE A 124 5.14 2.39 -11.15
CA ILE A 124 4.35 3.58 -11.51
C ILE A 124 4.96 4.84 -10.88
N VAL A 125 5.29 4.80 -9.60
CA VAL A 125 5.87 5.94 -8.87
C VAL A 125 7.24 6.32 -9.42
N ALA A 126 8.12 5.34 -9.70
CA ALA A 126 9.47 5.58 -10.19
C ALA A 126 9.52 6.23 -11.59
N TYR A 127 8.56 5.91 -12.44
CA TYR A 127 8.52 6.41 -13.83
C TYR A 127 7.56 7.58 -14.05
N THR A 128 6.96 8.14 -12.99
CA THR A 128 6.07 9.32 -13.05
C THR A 128 6.60 10.50 -12.24
N ASP A 129 7.84 10.48 -11.76
CA ASP A 129 8.36 11.48 -10.82
C ASP A 129 7.42 11.71 -9.63
N ASN A 130 6.87 10.61 -9.10
CA ASN A 130 5.88 10.59 -8.00
C ASN A 130 4.54 11.29 -8.32
N LYS A 131 4.26 11.64 -9.57
CA LYS A 131 3.01 12.29 -9.96
C LYS A 131 1.92 11.26 -10.24
N ILE A 132 0.96 11.14 -9.33
CA ILE A 132 -0.17 10.22 -9.46
C ILE A 132 -1.45 11.02 -9.69
N GLU A 133 -2.04 10.83 -10.87
CA GLU A 133 -3.33 11.38 -11.28
C GLU A 133 -4.31 10.23 -11.50
N ARG A 134 -5.57 10.43 -11.13
CA ARG A 134 -6.59 9.37 -11.19
C ARG A 134 -6.72 8.77 -12.59
N GLU A 135 -6.89 9.62 -13.60
CA GLU A 135 -7.14 9.22 -14.99
C GLU A 135 -5.97 8.39 -15.54
N ASN A 136 -4.74 8.79 -15.22
CA ASN A 136 -3.55 8.06 -15.64
C ASN A 136 -3.39 6.74 -14.89
N LEU A 137 -3.72 6.71 -13.60
CA LEU A 137 -3.65 5.49 -12.78
C LEU A 137 -4.57 4.39 -13.32
N GLU A 138 -5.79 4.74 -13.73
CA GLU A 138 -6.73 3.79 -14.34
C GLU A 138 -6.13 3.13 -15.60
N ASP A 139 -5.57 3.94 -16.51
CA ASP A 139 -4.94 3.45 -17.73
C ASP A 139 -3.70 2.57 -17.46
N TYR A 140 -2.90 2.90 -16.46
CA TYR A 140 -1.75 2.10 -16.05
C TYR A 140 -2.18 0.73 -15.51
N LEU A 141 -3.23 0.68 -14.68
CA LEU A 141 -3.77 -0.57 -14.15
C LEU A 141 -4.40 -1.42 -15.27
N ILE A 142 -5.14 -0.81 -16.20
CA ILE A 142 -5.69 -1.49 -17.37
C ILE A 142 -4.56 -2.07 -18.22
N SER A 143 -3.50 -1.32 -18.49
CA SER A 143 -2.36 -1.76 -19.29
C SER A 143 -1.66 -2.97 -18.67
N TYR A 144 -1.45 -2.99 -17.37
CA TYR A 144 -0.95 -4.16 -16.65
C TYR A 144 -1.92 -5.36 -16.78
N GLN A 145 -3.22 -5.11 -16.61
CA GLN A 145 -4.25 -6.15 -16.67
C GLN A 145 -4.44 -6.78 -18.05
N ARG A 146 -4.03 -6.13 -19.15
CA ARG A 146 -4.02 -6.74 -20.48
C ARG A 146 -3.19 -8.03 -20.54
N LYS A 147 -2.21 -8.17 -19.66
CA LYS A 147 -1.31 -9.36 -19.60
C LYS A 147 -1.56 -10.21 -18.35
N LYS A 148 -1.80 -9.60 -17.21
CA LYS A 148 -1.98 -10.26 -15.91
C LYS A 148 -3.08 -9.59 -15.12
N THR A 149 -4.19 -10.26 -14.95
CA THR A 149 -5.31 -9.76 -14.16
C THR A 149 -4.93 -9.54 -12.70
N LEU A 150 -5.27 -8.39 -12.17
CA LEU A 150 -5.18 -8.08 -10.75
C LEU A 150 -6.39 -8.66 -9.99
N SER A 151 -6.17 -9.11 -8.78
CA SER A 151 -7.25 -9.52 -7.87
C SER A 151 -7.97 -8.29 -7.29
N MET A 152 -9.17 -8.50 -6.76
CA MET A 152 -9.93 -7.43 -6.11
C MET A 152 -9.16 -6.78 -4.97
N ASP A 153 -8.47 -7.59 -4.14
CA ASP A 153 -7.64 -7.10 -3.04
C ASP A 153 -6.51 -6.18 -3.50
N GLU A 154 -5.89 -6.51 -4.63
CA GLU A 154 -4.80 -5.70 -5.20
C GLU A 154 -5.32 -4.35 -5.67
N ILE A 155 -6.42 -4.31 -6.39
CA ILE A 155 -7.02 -3.05 -6.89
C ILE A 155 -7.46 -2.16 -5.72
N TRP A 156 -8.11 -2.70 -4.71
CA TRP A 156 -8.57 -1.92 -3.56
C TRP A 156 -7.44 -1.36 -2.68
N ASN A 157 -6.31 -2.02 -2.67
CA ASN A 157 -5.19 -1.61 -1.82
C ASN A 157 -4.04 -0.95 -2.59
N ILE A 158 -4.18 -0.70 -3.91
CA ILE A 158 -3.13 -0.06 -4.71
C ILE A 158 -2.71 1.29 -4.11
N GLY A 159 -3.65 2.07 -3.58
CA GLY A 159 -3.39 3.37 -2.96
C GLY A 159 -2.40 3.29 -1.80
N ILE A 160 -2.51 2.27 -0.95
CA ILE A 160 -1.57 2.03 0.15
C ILE A 160 -0.15 1.79 -0.38
N PHE A 161 0.00 0.97 -1.40
CA PHE A 161 1.31 0.65 -1.98
C PHE A 161 1.92 1.82 -2.76
N LEU A 162 1.10 2.64 -3.43
CA LEU A 162 1.55 3.89 -4.04
C LEU A 162 2.09 4.86 -2.98
N GLN A 163 1.40 5.02 -1.86
CA GLN A 163 1.85 5.86 -0.75
C GLN A 163 3.16 5.35 -0.13
N ILE A 164 3.32 4.03 0.04
CA ILE A 164 4.58 3.44 0.50
C ILE A 164 5.72 3.81 -0.45
N ALA A 165 5.55 3.56 -1.76
CA ALA A 165 6.56 3.85 -2.76
C ALA A 165 6.92 5.35 -2.84
N ILE A 166 5.93 6.24 -2.71
CA ILE A 166 6.16 7.69 -2.66
C ILE A 166 6.98 8.08 -1.43
N ILE A 167 6.68 7.52 -0.24
CA ILE A 167 7.42 7.81 1.00
C ILE A 167 8.86 7.28 0.90
N GLU A 168 9.09 6.13 0.27
CA GLU A 168 10.43 5.61 0.00
C GLU A 168 11.24 6.58 -0.87
N ASN A 169 10.67 7.11 -1.94
CA ASN A 169 11.32 8.11 -2.77
C ASN A 169 11.56 9.44 -2.03
N ILE A 170 10.62 9.90 -1.21
CA ILE A 170 10.84 11.08 -0.34
C ILE A 170 12.03 10.85 0.58
N THR A 171 12.18 9.65 1.14
CA THR A 171 13.28 9.31 2.03
C THR A 171 14.63 9.43 1.32
N ASP A 172 14.75 8.92 0.10
CA ASP A 172 15.96 9.03 -0.71
C ASP A 172 16.31 10.51 -1.02
N ILE A 173 15.30 11.34 -1.29
CA ILE A 173 15.49 12.79 -1.49
C ILE A 173 15.87 13.46 -0.17
N CYS A 174 15.27 13.11 0.96
CA CYS A 174 15.60 13.61 2.28
C CYS A 174 17.07 13.36 2.63
N ALA A 175 17.60 12.19 2.34
CA ALA A 175 19.02 11.88 2.54
C ALA A 175 19.95 12.81 1.71
N GLN A 176 19.53 13.15 0.48
CA GLN A 176 20.28 14.09 -0.36
C GLN A 176 20.15 15.54 0.14
N ILE A 177 18.94 15.96 0.56
CA ILE A 177 18.72 17.28 1.20
C ILE A 177 19.59 17.42 2.44
N TYR A 178 19.63 16.40 3.30
CA TYR A 178 20.46 16.34 4.49
C TYR A 178 21.93 16.55 4.13
N SER A 179 22.44 15.79 3.15
CA SER A 179 23.83 15.92 2.69
C SER A 179 24.15 17.34 2.18
N SER A 180 23.25 17.93 1.38
CA SER A 180 23.40 19.31 0.90
C SER A 180 23.38 20.32 2.05
N GLN A 181 22.49 20.14 3.01
CA GLN A 181 22.35 21.05 4.15
C GLN A 181 23.55 21.02 5.10
N ILE A 182 24.16 19.86 5.31
CA ILE A 182 25.43 19.74 6.04
C ILE A 182 26.55 20.47 5.32
N GLN A 183 26.60 20.41 3.98
CA GLN A 183 27.60 21.16 3.22
C GLN A 183 27.39 22.67 3.37
N LYS A 184 26.16 23.16 3.35
CA LYS A 184 25.87 24.61 3.58
C LYS A 184 26.33 25.06 4.97
N TYR A 185 25.97 24.31 6.01
CA TYR A 185 26.44 24.61 7.38
C TYR A 185 27.98 24.64 7.48
N ARG A 186 28.64 23.69 6.85
CA ARG A 186 30.12 23.66 6.78
C ARG A 186 30.67 24.89 6.07
N VAL A 187 30.08 25.32 4.97
CA VAL A 187 30.46 26.53 4.23
C VAL A 187 30.34 27.78 5.08
N GLU A 188 29.22 27.98 5.80
CA GLU A 188 29.08 29.14 6.70
C GLU A 188 30.20 29.22 7.71
N ASN A 189 30.51 28.11 8.40
CA ASN A 189 31.60 28.05 9.39
C ASN A 189 32.99 28.32 8.80
N ILE A 190 33.25 27.85 7.56
CA ILE A 190 34.53 28.09 6.90
C ILE A 190 34.64 29.56 6.45
N ALA A 191 33.60 30.09 5.81
CA ALA A 191 33.54 31.43 5.26
C ALA A 191 33.71 32.50 6.37
N GLU A 192 33.03 32.33 7.50
CA GLU A 192 33.14 33.19 8.67
C GLU A 192 34.60 33.25 9.14
N ARG A 193 35.26 32.11 9.33
CA ARG A 193 36.69 32.05 9.73
C ARG A 193 37.63 32.66 8.69
N LEU A 194 37.35 32.54 7.38
CA LEU A 194 38.15 33.15 6.32
C LEU A 194 38.06 34.68 6.33
N VAL A 195 36.89 35.25 6.63
CA VAL A 195 36.66 36.69 6.61
C VAL A 195 37.08 37.36 7.91
N GLU A 196 36.96 36.70 9.07
CA GLU A 196 37.35 37.22 10.37
C GLU A 196 38.90 37.30 10.56
N ASN A 197 39.66 36.44 9.88
CA ASN A 197 41.14 36.47 9.92
C ASN A 197 41.73 37.67 9.15
N LYS A 198 41.41 38.89 9.59
CA LYS A 198 41.69 40.17 8.92
C LYS A 198 43.17 40.53 8.81
N ASP A 199 44.12 39.86 9.52
CA ASP A 199 45.49 40.36 9.72
C ASP A 199 46.61 39.51 9.13
N LYS A 200 46.36 38.48 8.33
CA LYS A 200 47.47 37.72 7.75
C LYS A 200 47.35 37.65 6.22
N SER A 201 48.30 38.45 5.61
CA SER A 201 48.56 38.49 4.18
C SER A 201 48.03 37.31 3.35
N GLN A 202 47.35 37.59 2.25
CA GLN A 202 46.78 36.69 1.25
C GLN A 202 47.71 35.56 0.77
N THR A 203 49.02 35.66 1.06
CA THR A 203 50.10 34.72 0.72
C THR A 203 50.19 33.50 1.65
N LYS A 204 49.48 33.46 2.79
CA LYS A 204 49.57 32.36 3.77
C LYS A 204 48.36 31.41 3.83
N PHE A 205 47.49 31.41 2.82
CA PHE A 205 46.38 30.43 2.76
C PHE A 205 46.89 28.98 2.53
N LYS A 206 48.03 28.83 1.84
CA LYS A 206 48.67 27.51 1.61
C LYS A 206 49.16 26.89 2.92
N ASN A 207 48.75 25.65 3.20
CA ASN A 207 49.11 24.83 4.37
C ASN A 207 48.43 25.18 5.71
N THR A 208 47.30 25.88 5.72
CA THR A 208 46.49 26.06 6.93
C THR A 208 45.52 24.92 7.17
N LYS A 209 45.09 24.75 8.43
CA LYS A 209 44.00 23.79 8.76
C LYS A 209 42.70 24.11 7.98
N ILE A 210 42.44 25.40 7.78
CA ILE A 210 41.27 25.89 7.02
C ILE A 210 41.38 25.48 5.54
N GLU A 211 42.57 25.54 4.93
CA GLU A 211 42.78 25.07 3.56
C GLU A 211 42.50 23.58 3.42
N LYS A 212 42.98 22.77 4.35
CA LYS A 212 42.70 21.33 4.36
C LYS A 212 41.20 21.06 4.49
N GLU A 213 40.49 21.76 5.36
CA GLU A 213 39.01 21.65 5.48
C GLU A 213 38.29 22.14 4.25
N PHE A 214 38.80 23.19 3.57
CA PHE A 214 38.23 23.74 2.33
C PHE A 214 38.28 22.74 1.19
N PHE A 215 39.40 22.02 1.02
CA PHE A 215 39.56 21.04 -0.06
C PHE A 215 39.05 19.63 0.27
N GLN A 216 38.67 19.39 1.50
CA GLN A 216 38.11 18.12 1.91
C GLN A 216 36.64 18.00 1.45
N ASP A 217 36.35 17.03 0.59
CA ASP A 217 34.98 16.71 0.16
C ASP A 217 34.24 17.88 -0.56
N MET A 218 34.80 18.34 -1.68
CA MET A 218 34.23 19.41 -2.52
C MET A 218 33.10 18.88 -3.41
N ARG A 219 31.95 18.60 -2.81
CA ARG A 219 30.71 18.24 -3.55
C ARG A 219 30.09 19.47 -4.19
N TYR A 220 29.22 19.27 -5.17
CA TYR A 220 28.56 20.36 -5.89
C TYR A 220 27.78 21.33 -4.97
N PRO A 221 27.01 20.88 -3.96
CA PRO A 221 26.36 21.78 -3.00
C PRO A 221 27.35 22.66 -2.23
N PHE A 222 28.55 22.15 -1.89
CA PHE A 222 29.59 22.91 -1.25
C PHE A 222 30.14 24.00 -2.17
N ILE A 223 30.48 23.67 -3.41
CA ILE A 223 31.07 24.60 -4.39
C ILE A 223 30.06 25.71 -4.71
N GLU A 224 28.82 25.35 -4.98
CA GLU A 224 27.73 26.30 -5.26
C GLU A 224 27.57 27.31 -4.11
N TYR A 225 27.36 26.79 -2.90
CA TYR A 225 27.08 27.65 -1.75
C TYR A 225 28.32 28.46 -1.29
N MET A 226 29.51 27.90 -1.39
CA MET A 226 30.76 28.61 -1.13
C MET A 226 30.96 29.79 -2.11
N SER A 227 30.72 29.54 -3.40
CA SER A 227 30.76 30.63 -4.41
C SER A 227 29.77 31.74 -4.09
N TYR A 228 28.53 31.37 -3.69
CA TYR A 228 27.49 32.35 -3.29
C TYR A 228 27.94 33.17 -2.07
N ILE A 229 28.40 32.54 -1.02
CA ILE A 229 28.85 33.21 0.21
C ILE A 229 30.06 34.11 -0.03
N LEU A 230 31.09 33.63 -0.76
CA LEU A 230 32.29 34.42 -1.07
C LEU A 230 31.92 35.66 -1.91
N LYS A 231 31.02 35.56 -2.87
CA LYS A 231 30.49 36.70 -3.62
C LYS A 231 29.76 37.71 -2.74
N ARG A 232 29.01 37.26 -1.74
CA ARG A 232 28.33 38.12 -0.75
C ARG A 232 29.29 38.93 0.09
N TYR A 233 30.46 38.40 0.42
CA TYR A 233 31.53 39.13 1.12
C TYR A 233 32.28 40.12 0.20
N GLY A 234 32.10 40.06 -1.10
CA GLY A 234 32.61 41.00 -2.09
C GLY A 234 34.15 41.04 -2.15
N LYS A 235 34.73 42.24 -2.31
CA LYS A 235 36.20 42.42 -2.53
C LYS A 235 37.07 41.71 -1.49
N LYS A 236 36.62 41.53 -0.26
CA LYS A 236 37.37 40.88 0.82
C LYS A 236 37.58 39.38 0.56
N ALA A 237 36.76 38.76 -0.24
CA ALA A 237 36.79 37.33 -0.51
C ALA A 237 37.26 36.96 -1.93
N ASN A 238 37.61 37.97 -2.80
CA ASN A 238 37.99 37.69 -4.19
C ASN A 238 39.19 36.71 -4.30
N ALA A 239 40.16 36.78 -3.41
CA ALA A 239 41.31 35.85 -3.40
C ALA A 239 40.86 34.38 -3.20
N TYR A 240 39.89 34.16 -2.32
CA TYR A 240 39.33 32.83 -2.04
C TYR A 240 38.44 32.33 -3.19
N LEU A 241 37.76 33.26 -3.85
CA LEU A 241 36.98 32.92 -5.03
C LEU A 241 37.84 32.43 -6.19
N ASN A 242 39.00 33.12 -6.44
CA ASN A 242 39.96 32.70 -7.46
C ASN A 242 40.56 31.31 -7.11
N VAL A 243 40.86 31.04 -5.82
CA VAL A 243 41.31 29.72 -5.40
C VAL A 243 40.26 28.66 -5.63
N LEU A 244 38.98 28.96 -5.36
CA LEU A 244 37.88 28.04 -5.62
C LEU A 244 37.77 27.71 -7.13
N GLU A 245 37.90 28.72 -7.99
CA GLU A 245 37.87 28.56 -9.45
C GLU A 245 39.04 27.70 -9.93
N GLU A 246 40.28 27.98 -9.50
CA GLU A 246 41.46 27.17 -9.83
C GLU A 246 41.32 25.69 -9.44
N VAL A 247 40.71 25.41 -8.28
CA VAL A 247 40.54 24.03 -7.80
C VAL A 247 39.46 23.31 -8.61
N VAL A 248 38.36 23.99 -8.89
CA VAL A 248 37.27 23.40 -9.70
C VAL A 248 37.72 23.15 -11.14
N GLU A 249 38.58 24.03 -11.71
CA GLU A 249 39.20 23.80 -13.03
C GLU A 249 40.08 22.55 -13.05
N LYS A 250 40.87 22.32 -11.95
CA LYS A 250 41.68 21.08 -11.81
C LYS A 250 40.82 19.81 -11.75
N LEU A 251 39.57 19.94 -11.34
CA LEU A 251 38.59 18.82 -11.40
C LEU A 251 37.97 18.62 -12.79
N GLY A 252 38.38 19.40 -13.80
CA GLY A 252 37.93 19.29 -15.18
C GLY A 252 36.55 19.92 -15.46
N THR A 253 36.13 20.87 -14.63
CA THR A 253 34.84 21.58 -14.78
C THR A 253 34.99 23.07 -14.41
N THR A 254 33.94 23.85 -14.57
CA THR A 254 33.93 25.26 -14.13
C THR A 254 32.93 25.47 -12.97
N VAL A 255 33.19 26.48 -12.14
CA VAL A 255 32.25 26.87 -11.06
C VAL A 255 30.87 27.21 -11.64
N SER A 256 30.81 27.79 -12.84
CA SER A 256 29.53 28.08 -13.52
C SER A 256 28.77 26.82 -13.87
N ASP A 257 29.44 25.79 -14.39
CA ASP A 257 28.78 24.53 -14.77
C ASP A 257 28.32 23.73 -13.55
N VAL A 258 29.12 23.75 -12.47
CA VAL A 258 28.70 23.16 -11.18
C VAL A 258 27.44 23.84 -10.64
N ILE A 259 27.42 25.18 -10.64
CA ILE A 259 26.23 25.94 -10.20
C ILE A 259 25.01 25.60 -11.04
N LYS A 260 25.12 25.56 -12.37
CA LYS A 260 24.00 25.18 -13.25
C LYS A 260 23.47 23.78 -12.94
N LYS A 261 24.38 22.83 -12.76
CA LYS A 261 24.02 21.43 -12.47
C LYS A 261 23.35 21.30 -11.09
N GLU A 262 23.89 21.99 -10.07
CA GLU A 262 23.29 21.98 -8.73
C GLU A 262 21.91 22.65 -8.74
N HIS A 263 21.74 23.80 -9.43
CA HIS A 263 20.43 24.44 -9.53
C HIS A 263 19.41 23.56 -10.27
N PHE A 264 19.83 22.84 -11.30
CA PHE A 264 18.96 21.88 -11.98
C PHE A 264 18.55 20.75 -11.03
N ASP A 265 19.48 20.18 -10.29
CA ASP A 265 19.24 19.10 -9.32
C ASP A 265 18.28 19.56 -8.18
N ILE A 266 18.48 20.77 -7.68
CA ILE A 266 17.59 21.41 -6.71
C ILE A 266 16.17 21.56 -7.28
N ALA A 267 16.04 22.00 -8.53
CA ALA A 267 14.74 22.16 -9.18
C ALA A 267 14.01 20.83 -9.35
N VAL A 268 14.72 19.78 -9.79
CA VAL A 268 14.17 18.42 -9.93
C VAL A 268 13.67 17.90 -8.59
N LYS A 269 14.48 17.98 -7.54
CA LYS A 269 14.09 17.54 -6.19
C LYS A 269 12.86 18.29 -5.66
N LYS A 270 12.81 19.61 -5.89
CA LYS A 270 11.64 20.42 -5.51
C LYS A 270 10.37 19.95 -6.20
N VAL A 271 10.43 19.65 -7.50
CA VAL A 271 9.29 19.12 -8.27
C VAL A 271 8.86 17.76 -7.74
N ILE A 272 9.80 16.83 -7.54
CA ILE A 272 9.48 15.47 -7.08
C ILE A 272 8.84 15.50 -5.67
N VAL A 273 9.37 16.28 -4.73
CA VAL A 273 8.76 16.42 -3.39
C VAL A 273 7.38 17.05 -3.48
N GLY A 274 7.21 18.11 -4.30
CA GLY A 274 5.91 18.72 -4.55
C GLY A 274 4.90 17.72 -5.14
N ASN A 275 5.30 16.95 -6.15
CA ASN A 275 4.50 15.88 -6.73
C ASN A 275 4.14 14.82 -5.67
N SER A 276 5.11 14.42 -4.85
CA SER A 276 4.90 13.43 -3.79
C SER A 276 3.79 13.85 -2.82
N ILE A 277 3.86 15.06 -2.30
CA ILE A 277 2.87 15.58 -1.36
C ILE A 277 1.49 15.73 -2.02
N THR A 278 1.44 16.26 -3.24
CA THR A 278 0.18 16.40 -3.97
C THR A 278 -0.42 15.04 -4.32
N SER A 279 0.41 14.05 -4.67
CA SER A 279 -0.05 12.68 -4.98
C SER A 279 -0.56 11.95 -3.74
N ILE A 280 0.09 12.07 -2.57
CA ILE A 280 -0.45 11.53 -1.32
C ILE A 280 -1.83 12.13 -1.02
N LYS A 281 -1.99 13.46 -1.15
CA LYS A 281 -3.29 14.12 -0.97
C LYS A 281 -4.33 13.65 -2.00
N ALA A 282 -3.92 13.45 -3.26
CA ALA A 282 -4.80 12.98 -4.32
C ALA A 282 -5.24 11.53 -4.05
N ILE A 283 -4.32 10.64 -3.72
CA ILE A 283 -4.61 9.23 -3.40
C ILE A 283 -5.63 9.13 -2.26
N ASN A 284 -5.50 9.94 -1.21
CA ASN A 284 -6.47 9.98 -0.10
C ASN A 284 -7.88 10.43 -0.52
N ARG A 285 -8.01 11.15 -1.65
CA ARG A 285 -9.30 11.63 -2.18
C ARG A 285 -9.87 10.75 -3.28
N ILE A 286 -9.06 9.85 -3.84
CA ILE A 286 -9.50 8.94 -4.89
C ILE A 286 -10.55 7.99 -4.32
N ASN A 287 -11.70 7.97 -4.97
CA ASN A 287 -12.70 6.93 -4.71
C ASN A 287 -12.30 5.65 -5.46
N PHE A 288 -11.54 4.78 -4.78
CA PHE A 288 -11.10 3.50 -5.36
C PHE A 288 -12.25 2.55 -5.69
N VAL A 289 -13.46 2.79 -5.16
CA VAL A 289 -14.67 2.05 -5.54
C VAL A 289 -14.99 2.28 -7.00
N ASN A 290 -14.93 3.54 -7.45
CA ASN A 290 -15.20 3.87 -8.86
C ASN A 290 -14.14 3.26 -9.78
N ILE A 291 -12.84 3.42 -9.45
CA ILE A 291 -11.77 2.78 -10.21
C ILE A 291 -11.98 1.27 -10.26
N PHE A 292 -12.29 0.67 -9.13
CA PHE A 292 -12.57 -0.75 -9.04
C PHE A 292 -13.70 -1.19 -9.99
N GLU A 293 -14.81 -0.45 -10.01
CA GLU A 293 -15.96 -0.76 -10.88
C GLU A 293 -15.66 -0.59 -12.37
N GLU A 294 -14.74 0.31 -12.71
CA GLU A 294 -14.34 0.60 -14.10
C GLU A 294 -13.31 -0.40 -14.64
N ILE A 295 -12.35 -0.83 -13.82
CA ILE A 295 -11.23 -1.67 -14.27
C ILE A 295 -11.31 -3.14 -13.84
N ASN A 296 -12.28 -3.50 -13.00
CA ASN A 296 -12.40 -4.86 -12.48
C ASN A 296 -13.08 -5.79 -13.47
N GLY A 297 -12.33 -6.69 -14.09
CA GLY A 297 -12.88 -7.67 -15.00
C GLY A 297 -13.94 -8.61 -14.40
N VAL A 298 -13.98 -8.80 -13.08
CA VAL A 298 -15.04 -9.55 -12.39
C VAL A 298 -16.33 -8.74 -12.40
N GLU A 299 -16.28 -7.44 -12.05
CA GLU A 299 -17.44 -6.55 -12.05
C GLU A 299 -18.07 -6.45 -13.44
N GLU A 300 -17.25 -6.34 -14.48
CA GLU A 300 -17.72 -6.33 -15.88
C GLU A 300 -18.49 -7.61 -16.25
N ILE A 301 -18.05 -8.76 -15.74
CA ILE A 301 -18.73 -10.04 -15.96
C ILE A 301 -20.04 -10.09 -15.17
N LEU A 302 -20.04 -9.67 -13.90
CA LEU A 302 -21.21 -9.70 -13.04
C LEU A 302 -22.33 -8.76 -13.53
N LYS A 303 -21.98 -7.61 -14.13
CA LYS A 303 -22.95 -6.70 -14.79
C LYS A 303 -23.69 -7.35 -15.95
N LYS A 304 -23.15 -8.42 -16.54
CA LYS A 304 -23.82 -9.21 -17.60
C LYS A 304 -24.81 -10.26 -17.08
N ASP A 305 -25.19 -10.19 -15.79
CA ASP A 305 -26.17 -11.07 -15.17
C ASP A 305 -27.48 -11.19 -16.02
N PRO A 306 -27.85 -12.38 -16.52
CA PRO A 306 -29.02 -12.53 -17.39
C PRO A 306 -30.33 -12.10 -16.74
N ALA A 307 -30.43 -12.19 -15.42
CA ALA A 307 -31.59 -11.75 -14.66
C ALA A 307 -31.68 -10.22 -14.49
N ASN A 308 -30.65 -9.45 -14.88
CA ASN A 308 -30.53 -7.99 -14.67
C ASN A 308 -30.78 -7.57 -13.22
N VAL A 309 -30.44 -8.41 -12.25
CA VAL A 309 -30.60 -8.15 -10.83
C VAL A 309 -29.33 -7.54 -10.24
N TYR A 310 -28.16 -8.07 -10.62
CA TYR A 310 -26.87 -7.64 -10.05
C TYR A 310 -26.63 -6.13 -10.19
N GLU A 311 -26.88 -5.56 -11.34
CA GLU A 311 -26.64 -4.14 -11.61
C GLU A 311 -27.45 -3.22 -10.68
N LYS A 312 -28.67 -3.65 -10.31
CA LYS A 312 -29.60 -2.90 -9.44
C LYS A 312 -29.36 -3.09 -7.94
N MET A 313 -28.42 -3.95 -7.56
CA MET A 313 -28.09 -4.20 -6.16
C MET A 313 -27.38 -3.00 -5.52
N ASP A 314 -27.60 -2.83 -4.22
CA ASP A 314 -26.83 -1.90 -3.41
C ASP A 314 -25.35 -2.34 -3.29
N TYR A 315 -24.48 -1.39 -2.93
CA TYR A 315 -23.04 -1.62 -2.83
C TYR A 315 -22.67 -2.77 -1.88
N LYS A 316 -23.33 -2.87 -0.72
CA LYS A 316 -23.05 -3.93 0.28
C LYS A 316 -23.35 -5.32 -0.26
N THR A 317 -24.43 -5.46 -1.00
CA THR A 317 -24.81 -6.73 -1.64
C THR A 317 -23.83 -7.10 -2.75
N LYS A 318 -23.42 -6.15 -3.58
CA LYS A 318 -22.36 -6.36 -4.59
C LYS A 318 -21.05 -6.77 -3.94
N GLU A 319 -20.65 -6.11 -2.85
CA GLU A 319 -19.45 -6.44 -2.08
C GLU A 319 -19.52 -7.87 -1.51
N TYR A 320 -20.67 -8.28 -0.99
CA TYR A 320 -20.89 -9.64 -0.52
C TYR A 320 -20.70 -10.67 -1.64
N TYR A 321 -21.22 -10.42 -2.84
CA TYR A 321 -21.05 -11.32 -4.00
C TYR A 321 -19.58 -11.43 -4.40
N ARG A 322 -18.90 -10.31 -4.52
CA ARG A 322 -17.45 -10.25 -4.80
C ARG A 322 -16.64 -10.97 -3.74
N GLY A 323 -16.99 -10.77 -2.48
CA GLY A 323 -16.38 -11.49 -1.35
C GLY A 323 -16.53 -13.01 -1.44
N LYS A 324 -17.68 -13.49 -1.91
CA LYS A 324 -17.93 -14.93 -2.14
C LYS A 324 -17.09 -15.49 -3.28
N ILE A 325 -16.98 -14.78 -4.40
CA ILE A 325 -16.09 -15.18 -5.50
C ILE A 325 -14.64 -15.30 -5.01
N LYS A 326 -14.17 -14.33 -4.23
CA LYS A 326 -12.86 -14.34 -3.61
C LYS A 326 -12.66 -15.52 -2.65
N GLU A 327 -13.66 -15.84 -1.84
CA GLU A 327 -13.65 -17.02 -0.95
C GLU A 327 -13.47 -18.31 -1.75
N ILE A 328 -14.25 -18.46 -2.84
CA ILE A 328 -14.16 -19.60 -3.76
C ILE A 328 -12.79 -19.64 -4.43
N SER A 329 -12.26 -18.51 -4.90
CA SER A 329 -10.93 -18.41 -5.52
C SER A 329 -9.82 -18.87 -4.56
N LYS A 330 -9.83 -18.42 -3.32
CA LYS A 330 -8.87 -18.84 -2.29
C LYS A 330 -8.93 -20.33 -2.00
N LYS A 331 -10.13 -20.89 -2.01
CA LYS A 331 -10.38 -22.32 -1.73
C LYS A 331 -9.96 -23.21 -2.91
N THR A 332 -10.30 -22.82 -4.13
CA THR A 332 -10.07 -23.61 -5.35
C THR A 332 -8.73 -23.35 -6.01
N LYS A 333 -8.08 -22.21 -5.68
CA LYS A 333 -6.88 -21.65 -6.35
C LYS A 333 -7.14 -21.29 -7.83
N ILE A 334 -8.37 -21.11 -8.21
CA ILE A 334 -8.81 -20.69 -9.54
C ILE A 334 -8.98 -19.16 -9.52
N SER A 335 -8.68 -18.47 -10.63
CA SER A 335 -8.78 -17.02 -10.69
C SER A 335 -10.24 -16.54 -10.56
N GLU A 336 -10.43 -15.39 -9.91
CA GLU A 336 -11.74 -14.78 -9.66
C GLU A 336 -12.51 -14.54 -10.97
N ILE A 337 -11.83 -14.10 -12.03
CA ILE A 337 -12.41 -13.89 -13.36
C ILE A 337 -12.92 -15.20 -13.97
N TYR A 338 -12.17 -16.29 -13.86
CA TYR A 338 -12.58 -17.57 -14.40
C TYR A 338 -13.84 -18.10 -13.67
N ILE A 339 -13.88 -17.94 -12.35
CA ILE A 339 -15.05 -18.30 -11.53
C ILE A 339 -16.27 -17.48 -11.96
N ALA A 340 -16.11 -16.16 -12.10
CA ALA A 340 -17.19 -15.27 -12.54
C ALA A 340 -17.72 -15.65 -13.95
N ARG A 341 -16.82 -15.99 -14.88
CA ARG A 341 -17.21 -16.46 -16.22
C ARG A 341 -18.00 -17.76 -16.18
N LYS A 342 -17.53 -18.76 -15.42
CA LYS A 342 -18.22 -20.05 -15.29
C LYS A 342 -19.60 -19.90 -14.64
N MET A 343 -19.72 -19.00 -13.70
CA MET A 343 -20.98 -18.65 -13.07
C MET A 343 -21.95 -17.97 -14.06
N LEU A 344 -21.44 -17.04 -14.88
CA LEU A 344 -22.23 -16.42 -15.94
C LEU A 344 -22.67 -17.43 -16.99
N GLU A 345 -21.79 -18.35 -17.42
CA GLU A 345 -22.12 -19.46 -18.33
C GLU A 345 -23.27 -20.29 -17.79
N LEU A 346 -23.23 -20.71 -16.51
CA LEU A 346 -24.32 -21.46 -15.88
C LEU A 346 -25.63 -20.68 -15.84
N ALA A 347 -25.59 -19.37 -15.56
CA ALA A 347 -26.79 -18.54 -15.58
C ALA A 347 -27.39 -18.40 -17.00
N GLN A 348 -26.51 -18.32 -18.02
CA GLN A 348 -26.90 -18.24 -19.43
C GLN A 348 -27.48 -19.57 -19.95
N GLU A 349 -26.96 -20.73 -19.54
CA GLU A 349 -27.46 -22.04 -19.90
C GLU A 349 -28.91 -22.24 -19.44
N ASN A 350 -29.36 -21.55 -18.39
CA ASN A 350 -30.70 -21.65 -17.81
C ASN A 350 -31.63 -20.50 -18.20
N LEU A 351 -31.35 -19.74 -19.25
CA LEU A 351 -32.17 -18.60 -19.73
C LEU A 351 -33.62 -18.95 -20.10
N GLN A 352 -33.86 -20.19 -20.49
CA GLN A 352 -35.21 -20.64 -20.89
C GLN A 352 -36.11 -21.02 -19.69
N GLU A 353 -35.53 -21.16 -18.52
CA GLU A 353 -36.28 -21.44 -17.30
C GLU A 353 -36.51 -20.10 -16.56
N THR A 354 -37.78 -19.71 -16.36
CA THR A 354 -38.17 -18.56 -15.49
C THR A 354 -37.88 -18.87 -14.00
N THR A 355 -36.69 -19.29 -13.70
CA THR A 355 -36.30 -19.78 -12.37
C THR A 355 -35.19 -18.90 -11.77
N LYS A 356 -34.94 -19.05 -10.47
CA LYS A 356 -33.83 -18.43 -9.77
C LYS A 356 -32.44 -18.74 -10.39
N LYS A 357 -32.38 -19.76 -11.26
CA LYS A 357 -31.13 -20.20 -11.93
C LYS A 357 -30.63 -19.25 -13.01
N THR A 358 -31.46 -18.32 -13.48
CA THR A 358 -31.01 -17.26 -14.41
C THR A 358 -30.16 -16.19 -13.74
N HIS A 359 -30.20 -16.10 -12.41
CA HIS A 359 -29.45 -15.15 -11.67
C HIS A 359 -28.11 -15.72 -11.14
N ILE A 360 -27.01 -15.01 -11.37
CA ILE A 360 -25.66 -15.40 -10.93
C ILE A 360 -25.57 -15.69 -9.43
N GLY A 361 -26.34 -14.97 -8.60
CA GLY A 361 -26.37 -15.17 -7.15
C GLY A 361 -26.78 -16.55 -6.70
N TYR A 362 -27.60 -17.28 -7.51
CA TYR A 362 -27.99 -18.66 -7.23
C TYR A 362 -26.77 -19.58 -7.08
N TYR A 363 -25.73 -19.36 -7.89
CA TYR A 363 -24.48 -20.15 -7.90
C TYR A 363 -23.48 -19.74 -6.84
N LEU A 364 -23.67 -18.57 -6.21
CA LEU A 364 -22.78 -18.08 -5.16
C LEU A 364 -23.26 -18.35 -3.73
N ILE A 365 -24.57 -18.16 -3.52
CA ILE A 365 -25.14 -18.08 -2.16
C ILE A 365 -26.35 -19.01 -1.95
N ASP A 366 -26.80 -19.73 -2.97
CA ASP A 366 -27.93 -20.65 -2.88
C ASP A 366 -27.50 -22.08 -3.31
N ASN A 367 -28.45 -22.91 -3.72
CA ASN A 367 -28.27 -24.32 -4.00
C ASN A 367 -27.37 -24.61 -5.22
N GLY A 368 -27.17 -23.63 -6.12
CA GLY A 368 -26.33 -23.74 -7.31
C GLY A 368 -24.81 -23.80 -7.06
N ILE A 369 -24.36 -23.60 -5.82
CA ILE A 369 -22.93 -23.59 -5.51
C ILE A 369 -22.22 -24.91 -5.86
N ASN A 370 -22.92 -26.04 -5.76
CA ASN A 370 -22.38 -27.35 -6.15
C ASN A 370 -22.25 -27.49 -7.67
N GLU A 371 -23.22 -26.94 -8.44
CA GLU A 371 -23.17 -26.88 -9.90
C GLU A 371 -21.96 -26.05 -10.36
N LEU A 372 -21.67 -24.94 -9.66
CA LEU A 372 -20.47 -24.14 -9.91
C LEU A 372 -19.19 -24.91 -9.63
N TYR A 373 -19.07 -25.62 -8.49
CA TYR A 373 -17.89 -26.44 -8.21
C TYR A 373 -17.69 -27.57 -9.23
N GLU A 374 -18.74 -28.20 -9.71
CA GLU A 374 -18.67 -29.19 -10.78
C GLU A 374 -18.17 -28.56 -12.09
N LYS A 375 -18.68 -27.39 -12.46
CA LYS A 375 -18.23 -26.63 -13.65
C LYS A 375 -16.78 -26.13 -13.55
N LEU A 376 -16.27 -25.94 -12.33
CA LEU A 376 -14.88 -25.58 -12.04
C LEU A 376 -13.95 -26.81 -11.95
N GLU A 377 -14.46 -28.02 -12.16
CA GLU A 377 -13.73 -29.29 -12.01
C GLU A 377 -13.09 -29.46 -10.61
N TYR A 378 -13.72 -28.85 -9.58
CA TYR A 378 -13.18 -28.87 -8.23
C TYR A 378 -13.76 -30.04 -7.41
N THR A 379 -12.95 -31.09 -7.21
CA THR A 379 -13.35 -32.37 -6.60
C THR A 379 -13.28 -32.43 -5.08
N ASN A 380 -13.57 -31.35 -4.38
CA ASN A 380 -13.61 -31.41 -2.91
C ASN A 380 -15.02 -31.75 -2.38
N LYS A 381 -15.10 -32.24 -1.12
CA LYS A 381 -16.37 -32.63 -0.48
C LYS A 381 -17.47 -31.60 -0.77
N LYS A 382 -18.60 -32.06 -1.33
CA LYS A 382 -19.79 -31.23 -1.62
C LYS A 382 -20.06 -30.30 -0.43
N GLU A 383 -20.13 -29.01 -0.69
CA GLU A 383 -20.54 -28.07 0.34
C GLU A 383 -22.00 -28.28 0.71
N LYS A 384 -22.29 -28.22 2.00
CA LYS A 384 -23.69 -28.25 2.45
C LYS A 384 -24.36 -26.96 1.99
N THR A 385 -25.45 -27.11 1.26
CA THR A 385 -26.28 -25.98 0.80
C THR A 385 -26.71 -25.12 2.01
N PRO A 386 -26.98 -23.83 1.82
CA PRO A 386 -27.49 -22.97 2.89
C PRO A 386 -28.69 -23.55 3.61
N GLN A 387 -29.61 -24.15 2.86
CA GLN A 387 -30.78 -24.85 3.41
C GLN A 387 -30.40 -26.05 4.28
N ALA A 388 -29.42 -26.85 3.86
CA ALA A 388 -28.89 -27.93 4.66
C ALA A 388 -28.18 -27.45 5.94
N LYS A 389 -27.44 -26.35 5.85
CA LYS A 389 -26.80 -25.71 7.02
C LYS A 389 -27.84 -25.20 8.02
N THR A 390 -28.90 -24.54 7.53
CA THR A 390 -30.01 -24.06 8.38
C THR A 390 -30.75 -25.22 9.01
N LYS A 391 -31.04 -26.31 8.26
CA LYS A 391 -31.69 -27.48 8.79
C LYS A 391 -30.87 -28.15 9.91
N ILE A 392 -29.56 -28.27 9.72
CA ILE A 392 -28.65 -28.82 10.75
C ILE A 392 -28.69 -27.92 11.99
N TYR A 393 -28.61 -26.59 11.83
CA TYR A 393 -28.66 -25.63 12.93
C TYR A 393 -29.92 -25.78 13.76
N ILE A 394 -31.09 -25.78 13.12
CA ILE A 394 -32.39 -25.92 13.81
C ILE A 394 -32.50 -27.29 14.51
N THR A 395 -32.08 -28.38 13.82
CA THR A 395 -32.11 -29.72 14.40
C THR A 395 -31.20 -29.83 15.62
N THR A 396 -30.01 -29.22 15.58
CA THR A 396 -29.07 -29.20 16.72
C THR A 396 -29.65 -28.46 17.91
N ILE A 397 -30.27 -27.29 17.69
CA ILE A 397 -30.98 -26.56 18.76
C ILE A 397 -32.09 -27.43 19.37
N GLY A 398 -32.93 -28.06 18.53
CA GLY A 398 -34.02 -28.91 19.02
C GLY A 398 -33.52 -30.07 19.89
N ILE A 399 -32.52 -30.80 19.43
CA ILE A 399 -31.96 -31.94 20.20
C ILE A 399 -31.38 -31.45 21.55
N LEU A 400 -30.56 -30.39 21.56
CA LEU A 400 -29.96 -29.87 22.77
C LEU A 400 -31.01 -29.32 23.75
N THR A 401 -32.06 -28.68 23.27
CA THR A 401 -33.21 -28.21 24.07
C THR A 401 -33.90 -29.35 24.76
N ILE A 402 -34.19 -30.45 24.03
CA ILE A 402 -34.85 -31.65 24.61
C ILE A 402 -33.97 -32.27 25.71
N ILE A 403 -32.65 -32.42 25.43
CA ILE A 403 -31.71 -33.00 26.40
C ILE A 403 -31.66 -32.14 27.68
N LEU A 404 -31.53 -30.81 27.54
CA LEU A 404 -31.43 -29.91 28.68
C LEU A 404 -32.73 -29.91 29.52
N SER A 405 -33.89 -29.88 28.85
CA SER A 405 -35.19 -29.92 29.52
C SER A 405 -35.42 -31.27 30.24
N ALA A 406 -34.99 -32.40 29.66
CA ALA A 406 -35.02 -33.69 30.28
C ALA A 406 -34.17 -33.79 31.54
N ILE A 407 -32.96 -33.24 31.50
CA ILE A 407 -32.03 -33.18 32.65
C ILE A 407 -32.67 -32.36 33.79
N LEU A 408 -33.18 -31.17 33.49
CA LEU A 408 -33.81 -30.31 34.49
C LEU A 408 -35.05 -30.95 35.12
N SER A 409 -35.88 -31.57 34.31
CA SER A 409 -37.07 -32.30 34.79
C SER A 409 -36.69 -33.51 35.66
N TYR A 410 -35.63 -34.25 35.26
CA TYR A 410 -35.13 -35.38 36.07
C TYR A 410 -34.57 -34.92 37.42
N ILE A 411 -33.81 -33.84 37.48
CA ILE A 411 -33.29 -33.28 38.74
C ILE A 411 -34.46 -32.87 39.66
N LEU A 412 -35.51 -32.27 39.09
CA LEU A 412 -36.69 -31.88 39.84
C LEU A 412 -37.45 -33.11 40.38
N ASN A 413 -37.59 -34.15 39.60
CA ASN A 413 -38.24 -35.40 40.00
C ASN A 413 -37.48 -36.15 41.11
N LEU A 414 -36.18 -36.07 41.15
CA LEU A 414 -35.37 -36.61 42.30
C LEU A 414 -35.76 -36.02 43.65
N LYS A 415 -36.21 -34.74 43.67
CA LYS A 415 -36.67 -34.04 44.87
C LYS A 415 -38.15 -34.30 45.19
N ILE A 416 -39.01 -34.27 44.23
CA ILE A 416 -40.47 -34.27 44.39
C ILE A 416 -41.06 -35.72 44.31
N LYS A 417 -40.37 -36.65 43.70
CA LYS A 417 -40.79 -38.07 43.53
C LYS A 417 -42.20 -38.27 42.98
N ASN A 418 -42.62 -37.38 42.05
CA ASN A 418 -43.90 -37.41 41.40
C ASN A 418 -43.74 -37.38 39.89
N THR A 419 -44.00 -38.49 39.21
CA THR A 419 -43.82 -38.63 37.76
C THR A 419 -44.75 -37.74 36.93
N GLY A 420 -45.95 -37.45 37.37
CA GLY A 420 -46.87 -36.54 36.69
C GLY A 420 -46.35 -35.11 36.66
N LEU A 421 -45.81 -34.61 37.81
CA LEU A 421 -45.17 -33.29 37.89
C LEU A 421 -43.90 -33.23 37.06
N ALA A 422 -43.16 -34.32 36.94
CA ALA A 422 -41.99 -34.39 36.09
C ALA A 422 -42.31 -34.16 34.60
N VAL A 423 -43.39 -34.76 34.08
CA VAL A 423 -43.84 -34.57 32.71
C VAL A 423 -44.28 -33.12 32.44
N ILE A 424 -45.04 -32.53 33.39
CA ILE A 424 -45.44 -31.12 33.29
C ILE A 424 -44.20 -30.17 33.28
N SER A 425 -43.25 -30.42 34.20
CA SER A 425 -42.02 -29.63 34.28
C SER A 425 -41.15 -29.75 33.02
N PHE A 426 -41.08 -30.91 32.41
CA PHE A 426 -40.39 -31.09 31.12
C PHE A 426 -40.97 -30.19 30.03
N ILE A 427 -42.28 -30.11 29.91
CA ILE A 427 -42.95 -29.25 28.92
C ILE A 427 -42.66 -27.76 29.24
N LEU A 428 -42.76 -27.37 30.52
CA LEU A 428 -42.50 -25.99 30.94
C LEU A 428 -41.03 -25.57 30.72
N PHE A 429 -40.08 -26.48 30.84
CA PHE A 429 -38.64 -26.18 30.64
C PHE A 429 -38.26 -26.10 29.16
N LEU A 430 -39.09 -26.53 28.20
CA LEU A 430 -38.72 -26.46 26.78
C LEU A 430 -38.48 -25.02 26.33
N ILE A 431 -39.29 -24.04 26.71
CA ILE A 431 -39.15 -22.65 26.28
C ILE A 431 -37.85 -22.02 26.86
N PRO A 432 -37.60 -21.96 28.18
CA PRO A 432 -36.41 -21.36 28.71
C PRO A 432 -35.14 -22.09 28.31
N SER A 433 -35.17 -23.42 28.15
CA SER A 433 -34.02 -24.19 27.66
C SER A 433 -33.67 -23.84 26.20
N SER A 434 -34.66 -23.59 25.34
CA SER A 434 -34.43 -23.19 23.97
C SER A 434 -33.71 -21.84 23.87
N GLU A 435 -34.12 -20.86 24.69
CA GLU A 435 -33.47 -19.53 24.74
C GLU A 435 -32.01 -19.62 25.17
N VAL A 436 -31.70 -20.39 26.20
CA VAL A 436 -30.35 -20.61 26.71
C VAL A 436 -29.47 -21.27 25.64
N ILE A 437 -29.98 -22.32 24.98
CA ILE A 437 -29.23 -23.03 23.92
C ILE A 437 -28.97 -22.10 22.72
N ILE A 438 -29.93 -21.29 22.31
CA ILE A 438 -29.76 -20.32 21.23
C ILE A 438 -28.68 -19.31 21.57
N GLN A 439 -28.68 -18.75 22.79
CA GLN A 439 -27.67 -17.80 23.23
C GLN A 439 -26.27 -18.42 23.27
N ILE A 440 -26.13 -19.64 23.77
CA ILE A 440 -24.84 -20.37 23.79
C ILE A 440 -24.33 -20.58 22.36
N ILE A 441 -25.15 -21.08 21.46
CA ILE A 441 -24.75 -21.34 20.07
C ILE A 441 -24.37 -20.03 19.37
N GLN A 442 -25.14 -18.94 19.54
CA GLN A 442 -24.79 -17.62 18.98
C GLN A 442 -23.48 -17.09 19.52
N THR A 443 -23.21 -17.26 20.81
CA THR A 443 -21.94 -16.84 21.44
C THR A 443 -20.75 -17.62 20.88
N ILE A 444 -20.91 -18.93 20.67
CA ILE A 444 -19.87 -19.79 20.06
C ILE A 444 -19.62 -19.35 18.61
N LEU A 445 -20.69 -19.17 17.81
CA LEU A 445 -20.58 -18.77 16.42
C LEU A 445 -19.94 -17.37 16.28
N SER A 446 -20.28 -16.43 17.14
CA SER A 446 -19.67 -15.09 17.12
C SER A 446 -18.18 -15.08 17.44
N LYS A 447 -17.69 -16.04 18.22
CA LYS A 447 -16.25 -16.22 18.51
C LYS A 447 -15.50 -16.96 17.39
N THR A 448 -16.18 -17.77 16.60
CA THR A 448 -15.55 -18.50 15.48
C THR A 448 -15.49 -17.70 14.19
N VAL A 449 -16.25 -16.61 14.08
CA VAL A 449 -16.28 -15.70 12.92
C VAL A 449 -15.33 -14.50 13.07
N LYS A 450 -14.68 -14.34 14.23
CA LYS A 450 -13.55 -13.43 14.42
C LYS A 450 -12.25 -14.17 14.14
#